data_b59f526182e57ce6b14e7f3ff596b42b
#
_entry.id   b59f526182e57ce6b14e7f3ff596b42b
#
_cell.length_a   1.000
_cell.length_b   1.000
_cell.length_c   1.000
_cell.angle_alpha   90.00
_cell.angle_beta   90.00
_cell.angle_gamma   90.00
#
_symmetry.space_group_name_H-M   'P 1'
#
loop_
_entity.id
_entity.type
_entity.pdbx_description
1 polymer ?
#
loop_
_entity_poly.entity_id
_entity_poly.type
_entity_poly.pdbx_seq_one_letter_code
_entity_poly.pdbx_strand_id
1 'polypeptide(L)'
;MSDLVSIISPSYNCEKFIGKTIDSVLAQTYENWELIIVDDCSTDNTDAVVAKYNDKRIKYLKNEKNSGAAVSRNRALREAKGRWVAFLDSDDLWLPEKLEKQIHFMESNGYHFSYTNYEEIDEDGYKLGVKVTGPKMISKTGMFNYCWPGCLTVMYDAEAYGLLQIEDIKKNNDYAMWLKVCRKMDCYLLDEYLAEYRRGRKGSISTHSYWKLIEWHYKLWHDAEGMGVIHSWINTVRNLVFGLYKKKRYVKR
;
A
#
# COMPACT_ATOMS: atom_id res chain seq x y z
N MET A 1 14.34 -4.22 -21.51
CA MET A 1 14.27 -3.71 -20.12
C MET A 1 13.60 -4.75 -19.27
N SER A 2 13.90 -4.80 -18.00
CA SER A 2 13.40 -5.89 -17.13
C SER A 2 11.97 -5.58 -16.68
N ASP A 3 11.01 -6.40 -17.04
CA ASP A 3 9.63 -6.31 -16.53
C ASP A 3 9.52 -6.81 -15.07
N LEU A 4 10.61 -6.73 -14.32
CA LEU A 4 10.69 -7.11 -12.92
C LEU A 4 9.74 -6.26 -12.07
N VAL A 5 9.04 -6.92 -11.15
CA VAL A 5 8.21 -6.28 -10.14
C VAL A 5 8.97 -6.27 -8.81
N SER A 6 9.20 -5.09 -8.23
CA SER A 6 9.67 -4.98 -6.84
C SER A 6 8.48 -4.82 -5.90
N ILE A 7 8.29 -5.79 -5.03
CA ILE A 7 7.21 -5.83 -4.03
C ILE A 7 7.76 -5.29 -2.71
N ILE A 8 7.21 -4.17 -2.24
CA ILE A 8 7.65 -3.44 -1.05
C ILE A 8 6.81 -3.86 0.15
N SER A 9 7.42 -4.51 1.13
CA SER A 9 6.72 -5.06 2.30
C SER A 9 7.39 -4.63 3.62
N PRO A 10 6.87 -3.59 4.30
CA PRO A 10 7.29 -3.29 5.65
C PRO A 10 6.71 -4.31 6.63
N SER A 11 7.48 -4.73 7.62
CA SER A 11 7.05 -5.69 8.63
C SER A 11 7.38 -5.20 10.04
N TYR A 12 6.48 -5.44 10.98
CA TYR A 12 6.72 -5.27 12.41
C TYR A 12 5.79 -6.15 13.24
N ASN A 13 6.37 -7.06 14.04
CA ASN A 13 5.63 -8.00 14.89
C ASN A 13 4.50 -8.72 14.13
N CYS A 14 4.87 -9.43 13.06
CA CYS A 14 3.96 -10.08 12.12
C CYS A 14 4.13 -11.60 12.06
N GLU A 15 4.68 -12.26 13.09
CA GLU A 15 4.94 -13.71 13.11
C GLU A 15 3.73 -14.56 12.69
N LYS A 16 2.51 -14.11 13.01
CA LYS A 16 1.26 -14.81 12.70
C LYS A 16 0.82 -14.70 11.24
N PHE A 17 1.26 -13.66 10.53
CA PHE A 17 0.69 -13.29 9.23
C PHE A 17 1.69 -13.35 8.09
N ILE A 18 2.96 -12.97 8.35
CA ILE A 18 4.00 -12.81 7.32
C ILE A 18 4.18 -14.06 6.46
N GLY A 19 4.01 -15.26 7.03
CA GLY A 19 4.08 -16.50 6.26
C GLY A 19 3.01 -16.55 5.18
N LYS A 20 1.74 -16.31 5.53
CA LYS A 20 0.63 -16.28 4.57
C LYS A 20 0.83 -15.19 3.50
N THR A 21 1.38 -14.03 3.88
CA THR A 21 1.73 -12.97 2.93
C THR A 21 2.78 -13.42 1.92
N ILE A 22 3.86 -14.05 2.38
CA ILE A 22 4.90 -14.62 1.51
C ILE A 22 4.32 -15.71 0.60
N ASP A 23 3.50 -16.63 1.13
CA ASP A 23 2.84 -17.67 0.36
C ASP A 23 1.97 -17.09 -0.77
N SER A 24 1.28 -15.98 -0.52
CA SER A 24 0.46 -15.29 -1.52
C SER A 24 1.30 -14.66 -2.65
N VAL A 25 2.54 -14.26 -2.36
CA VAL A 25 3.50 -13.78 -3.39
C VAL A 25 4.10 -14.94 -4.16
N LEU A 26 4.46 -16.03 -3.49
CA LEU A 26 4.97 -17.25 -4.14
C LEU A 26 3.95 -17.87 -5.09
N ALA A 27 2.65 -17.71 -4.79
CA ALA A 27 1.54 -18.21 -5.62
C ALA A 27 1.23 -17.34 -6.84
N GLN A 28 1.91 -16.20 -7.05
CA GLN A 28 1.65 -15.34 -8.21
C GLN A 28 1.96 -16.04 -9.53
N THR A 29 1.03 -15.93 -10.50
CA THR A 29 1.20 -16.46 -11.87
C THR A 29 2.29 -15.73 -12.65
N TYR A 30 2.53 -14.45 -12.33
CA TYR A 30 3.66 -13.68 -12.84
C TYR A 30 4.91 -13.97 -12.01
N GLU A 31 5.92 -14.61 -12.59
CA GLU A 31 7.08 -15.14 -11.85
C GLU A 31 8.25 -14.16 -11.71
N ASN A 32 8.31 -13.07 -12.52
CA ASN A 32 9.44 -12.14 -12.54
C ASN A 32 9.27 -11.02 -11.50
N TRP A 33 9.43 -11.37 -10.22
CA TRP A 33 9.33 -10.45 -9.10
C TRP A 33 10.48 -10.63 -8.10
N GLU A 34 10.71 -9.60 -7.31
CA GLU A 34 11.47 -9.63 -6.05
C GLU A 34 10.59 -9.13 -4.91
N LEU A 35 10.64 -9.80 -3.76
CA LEU A 35 9.96 -9.39 -2.54
C LEU A 35 10.97 -8.82 -1.55
N ILE A 36 10.85 -7.53 -1.21
CA ILE A 36 11.75 -6.83 -0.31
C ILE A 36 11.01 -6.58 1.00
N ILE A 37 11.28 -7.43 1.99
CA ILE A 37 10.73 -7.33 3.33
C ILE A 37 11.71 -6.52 4.19
N VAL A 38 11.23 -5.43 4.77
CA VAL A 38 12.02 -4.65 5.75
C VAL A 38 11.36 -4.75 7.11
N ASP A 39 11.99 -5.51 7.99
CA ASP A 39 11.58 -5.68 9.37
C ASP A 39 12.00 -4.49 10.23
N ASP A 40 11.02 -3.84 10.84
CA ASP A 40 11.21 -2.64 11.66
C ASP A 40 11.56 -2.96 13.11
N CYS A 41 12.55 -3.83 13.31
CA CYS A 41 13.04 -4.26 14.60
C CYS A 41 11.99 -5.06 15.40
N SER A 42 11.39 -6.09 14.78
CA SER A 42 10.45 -7.00 15.44
C SER A 42 11.06 -7.67 16.67
N THR A 43 10.21 -7.87 17.68
CA THR A 43 10.52 -8.52 18.96
C THR A 43 9.85 -9.88 19.12
N ASP A 44 9.00 -10.27 18.17
CA ASP A 44 8.40 -11.59 18.04
C ASP A 44 9.23 -12.51 17.14
N ASN A 45 8.70 -13.64 16.69
CA ASN A 45 9.41 -14.60 15.85
C ASN A 45 9.27 -14.30 14.34
N THR A 46 9.00 -13.06 13.93
CA THR A 46 8.88 -12.67 12.52
C THR A 46 10.06 -13.12 11.68
N ASP A 47 11.28 -12.91 12.16
CA ASP A 47 12.53 -13.31 11.49
C ASP A 47 12.64 -14.84 11.33
N ALA A 48 12.29 -15.60 12.35
CA ALA A 48 12.30 -17.06 12.30
C ALA A 48 11.24 -17.62 11.33
N VAL A 49 10.13 -16.93 11.13
CA VAL A 49 9.13 -17.30 10.12
C VAL A 49 9.67 -17.05 8.72
N VAL A 50 10.24 -15.87 8.47
CA VAL A 50 10.79 -15.52 7.13
C VAL A 50 11.97 -16.43 6.77
N ALA A 51 12.81 -16.80 7.73
CA ALA A 51 13.98 -17.67 7.53
C ALA A 51 13.62 -19.09 7.02
N LYS A 52 12.35 -19.51 7.10
CA LYS A 52 11.88 -20.79 6.55
C LYS A 52 11.75 -20.78 5.02
N TYR A 53 11.71 -19.61 4.41
CA TYR A 53 11.57 -19.44 2.96
C TYR A 53 12.94 -19.37 2.30
N ASN A 54 13.25 -20.38 1.47
CA ASN A 54 14.52 -20.46 0.72
C ASN A 54 14.29 -20.11 -0.77
N ASP A 55 13.83 -18.88 -1.04
CA ASP A 55 13.68 -18.36 -2.40
C ASP A 55 14.57 -17.13 -2.57
N LYS A 56 15.47 -17.16 -3.57
CA LYS A 56 16.42 -16.07 -3.85
C LYS A 56 15.77 -14.75 -4.26
N ARG A 57 14.49 -14.77 -4.63
CA ARG A 57 13.70 -13.57 -4.96
C ARG A 57 13.21 -12.83 -3.71
N ILE A 58 13.30 -13.45 -2.53
CA ILE A 58 12.91 -12.86 -1.24
C ILE A 58 14.15 -12.26 -0.58
N LYS A 59 14.11 -10.95 -0.35
CA LYS A 59 15.14 -10.20 0.36
C LYS A 59 14.59 -9.74 1.70
N TYR A 60 15.22 -10.18 2.80
CA TYR A 60 14.86 -9.77 4.16
C TYR A 60 15.92 -8.84 4.74
N LEU A 61 15.50 -7.67 5.20
CA LEU A 61 16.36 -6.66 5.81
C LEU A 61 15.77 -6.29 7.18
N LYS A 62 16.61 -6.09 8.18
CA LYS A 62 16.19 -5.69 9.53
C LYS A 62 16.72 -4.30 9.87
N ASN A 63 15.84 -3.42 10.37
CA ASN A 63 16.24 -2.12 10.90
C ASN A 63 16.91 -2.28 12.27
N GLU A 64 17.83 -1.40 12.60
CA GLU A 64 18.52 -1.40 13.91
C GLU A 64 17.60 -1.00 15.06
N LYS A 65 16.57 -0.19 14.76
CA LYS A 65 15.54 0.27 15.71
C LYS A 65 14.20 0.39 15.03
N ASN A 66 13.13 0.36 15.81
CA ASN A 66 11.78 0.65 15.29
C ASN A 66 11.70 2.13 14.84
N SER A 67 11.56 2.33 13.54
CA SER A 67 11.59 3.63 12.88
C SER A 67 10.27 3.95 12.16
N GLY A 68 9.33 3.02 12.13
CA GLY A 68 8.02 3.17 11.51
C GLY A 68 7.95 2.69 10.05
N ALA A 69 6.73 2.48 9.59
CA ALA A 69 6.46 1.89 8.27
C ALA A 69 6.98 2.75 7.10
N ALA A 70 6.98 4.09 7.23
CA ALA A 70 7.51 4.97 6.19
C ALA A 70 9.01 4.75 5.95
N VAL A 71 9.79 4.68 7.02
CA VAL A 71 11.25 4.46 6.97
C VAL A 71 11.55 3.07 6.39
N SER A 72 10.80 2.05 6.83
CA SER A 72 10.95 0.68 6.33
C SER A 72 10.60 0.57 4.84
N ARG A 73 9.49 1.19 4.39
CA ARG A 73 9.15 1.26 2.97
C ARG A 73 10.20 2.01 2.15
N ASN A 74 10.72 3.13 2.66
CA ASN A 74 11.78 3.88 1.99
C ASN A 74 13.06 3.06 1.84
N ARG A 75 13.41 2.26 2.85
CA ARG A 75 14.55 1.35 2.76
C ARG A 75 14.31 0.28 1.70
N ALA A 76 13.12 -0.33 1.67
CA ALA A 76 12.77 -1.31 0.64
C ALA A 76 12.78 -0.69 -0.76
N LEU A 77 12.24 0.52 -0.94
CA LEU A 77 12.25 1.25 -2.22
C LEU A 77 13.66 1.52 -2.73
N ARG A 78 14.63 1.83 -1.86
CA ARG A 78 16.05 2.01 -2.27
C ARG A 78 16.71 0.73 -2.77
N GLU A 79 16.21 -0.42 -2.36
CA GLU A 79 16.69 -1.75 -2.77
C GLU A 79 15.97 -2.28 -4.02
N ALA A 80 14.88 -1.64 -4.42
CA ALA A 80 14.05 -2.05 -5.55
C ALA A 80 14.80 -1.88 -6.88
N LYS A 81 14.70 -2.90 -7.75
CA LYS A 81 15.35 -2.95 -9.07
C LYS A 81 14.34 -3.07 -10.21
N GLY A 82 13.07 -3.29 -9.87
CA GLY A 82 12.02 -3.52 -10.84
C GLY A 82 11.55 -2.25 -11.52
N ARG A 83 11.12 -2.37 -12.77
CA ARG A 83 10.33 -1.36 -13.46
C ARG A 83 9.02 -1.10 -12.75
N TRP A 84 8.33 -2.17 -12.38
CA TRP A 84 7.08 -2.09 -11.64
C TRP A 84 7.33 -2.11 -10.14
N VAL A 85 6.75 -1.18 -9.42
CA VAL A 85 6.80 -1.15 -7.96
C VAL A 85 5.40 -1.34 -7.39
N ALA A 86 5.23 -2.38 -6.59
CA ALA A 86 3.97 -2.73 -5.92
C ALA A 86 4.16 -2.78 -4.41
N PHE A 87 3.08 -2.62 -3.66
CA PHE A 87 3.11 -2.55 -2.20
C PHE A 87 2.24 -3.65 -1.59
N LEU A 88 2.77 -4.32 -0.57
CA LEU A 88 2.04 -5.35 0.17
C LEU A 88 2.45 -5.29 1.64
N ASP A 89 1.53 -4.93 2.52
CA ASP A 89 1.78 -4.94 3.95
C ASP A 89 1.86 -6.40 4.45
N SER A 90 2.69 -6.66 5.46
CA SER A 90 3.08 -7.99 5.92
C SER A 90 1.96 -8.81 6.61
N ASP A 91 0.74 -8.31 6.63
CA ASP A 91 -0.47 -8.94 7.14
C ASP A 91 -1.59 -9.09 6.10
N ASP A 92 -1.38 -8.56 4.89
CA ASP A 92 -2.34 -8.63 3.78
C ASP A 92 -1.98 -9.75 2.78
N LEU A 93 -2.91 -10.05 1.87
CA LEU A 93 -2.76 -11.11 0.88
C LEU A 93 -3.07 -10.63 -0.54
N TRP A 94 -2.43 -11.25 -1.51
CA TRP A 94 -2.76 -11.11 -2.93
C TRP A 94 -3.38 -12.39 -3.50
N LEU A 95 -4.30 -12.24 -4.45
CA LEU A 95 -4.78 -13.35 -5.25
C LEU A 95 -3.75 -13.71 -6.32
N PRO A 96 -3.68 -14.97 -6.79
CA PRO A 96 -2.60 -15.46 -7.65
C PRO A 96 -2.38 -14.67 -8.94
N GLU A 97 -3.42 -14.15 -9.55
CA GLU A 97 -3.34 -13.44 -10.84
C GLU A 97 -3.09 -11.92 -10.73
N LYS A 98 -2.86 -11.41 -9.51
CA LYS A 98 -2.83 -9.95 -9.27
C LYS A 98 -1.74 -9.25 -10.07
N LEU A 99 -0.51 -9.74 -10.03
CA LEU A 99 0.59 -9.10 -10.74
C LEU A 99 0.40 -9.17 -12.26
N GLU A 100 0.08 -10.35 -12.80
CA GLU A 100 -0.11 -10.57 -14.24
C GLU A 100 -1.21 -9.67 -14.81
N LYS A 101 -2.39 -9.67 -14.19
CA LYS A 101 -3.52 -8.86 -14.65
C LYS A 101 -3.26 -7.36 -14.55
N GLN A 102 -2.60 -6.92 -13.49
CA GLN A 102 -2.36 -5.50 -13.29
C GLN A 102 -1.28 -4.97 -14.25
N ILE A 103 -0.23 -5.74 -14.52
CA ILE A 103 0.78 -5.40 -15.53
C ILE A 103 0.13 -5.35 -16.90
N HIS A 104 -0.61 -6.39 -17.30
CA HIS A 104 -1.30 -6.43 -18.58
C HIS A 104 -2.25 -5.24 -18.77
N PHE A 105 -3.01 -4.88 -17.73
CA PHE A 105 -3.89 -3.71 -17.74
C PHE A 105 -3.11 -2.42 -17.97
N MET A 106 -1.98 -2.24 -17.29
CA MET A 106 -1.18 -1.03 -17.41
C MET A 106 -0.53 -0.94 -18.80
N GLU A 107 0.07 -2.01 -19.29
CA GLU A 107 0.76 -2.04 -20.59
C GLU A 107 -0.21 -1.88 -21.76
N SER A 108 -1.34 -2.62 -21.74
CA SER A 108 -2.33 -2.56 -22.82
C SER A 108 -3.00 -1.19 -22.98
N ASN A 109 -3.00 -0.36 -21.94
CA ASN A 109 -3.63 0.96 -21.96
C ASN A 109 -2.60 2.12 -21.91
N GLY A 110 -1.31 1.83 -21.81
CA GLY A 110 -0.27 2.87 -21.62
C GLY A 110 -0.38 3.57 -20.26
N TYR A 111 -0.83 2.89 -19.21
CA TYR A 111 -0.96 3.45 -17.87
C TYR A 111 0.31 3.21 -17.06
N HIS A 112 0.73 4.20 -16.30
CA HIS A 112 1.93 4.14 -15.45
C HIS A 112 1.63 4.11 -13.95
N PHE A 113 0.35 4.20 -13.56
CA PHE A 113 -0.09 4.12 -12.17
C PHE A 113 -1.49 3.53 -12.10
N SER A 114 -1.65 2.46 -11.33
CA SER A 114 -2.92 1.76 -11.20
C SER A 114 -3.16 1.22 -9.80
N TYR A 115 -4.42 0.83 -9.54
CA TYR A 115 -4.81 0.11 -8.35
C TYR A 115 -5.93 -0.89 -8.66
N THR A 116 -6.18 -1.83 -7.74
CA THR A 116 -7.23 -2.84 -7.87
C THR A 116 -8.26 -2.68 -6.76
N ASN A 117 -9.36 -3.43 -6.84
CA ASN A 117 -10.27 -3.63 -5.72
C ASN A 117 -9.68 -4.61 -4.70
N TYR A 118 -10.23 -4.60 -3.49
CA TYR A 118 -9.90 -5.59 -2.46
C TYR A 118 -11.11 -6.02 -1.65
N GLU A 119 -11.02 -7.20 -1.02
CA GLU A 119 -11.97 -7.70 -0.04
C GLU A 119 -11.36 -7.59 1.37
N GLU A 120 -12.21 -7.42 2.39
CA GLU A 120 -11.75 -7.45 3.78
C GLU A 120 -11.84 -8.88 4.33
N ILE A 121 -10.78 -9.30 5.05
CA ILE A 121 -10.69 -10.57 5.77
C ILE A 121 -10.45 -10.31 7.26
N ASP A 122 -10.82 -11.26 8.10
CA ASP A 122 -10.51 -11.22 9.54
C ASP A 122 -9.06 -11.67 9.85
N GLU A 123 -8.74 -11.78 11.13
CA GLU A 123 -7.41 -12.20 11.61
C GLU A 123 -7.04 -13.61 11.13
N ASP A 124 -8.00 -14.50 10.98
CA ASP A 124 -7.80 -15.89 10.55
C ASP A 124 -7.76 -16.06 9.03
N GLY A 125 -8.25 -15.06 8.28
CA GLY A 125 -8.31 -15.04 6.82
C GLY A 125 -9.72 -15.34 6.26
N TYR A 126 -10.76 -15.37 7.09
CA TYR A 126 -12.12 -15.53 6.61
C TYR A 126 -12.67 -14.21 6.05
N LYS A 127 -13.39 -14.29 4.93
CA LYS A 127 -13.98 -13.12 4.27
C LYS A 127 -15.07 -12.48 5.15
N LEU A 128 -14.95 -11.17 5.36
CA LEU A 128 -15.91 -10.39 6.12
C LEU A 128 -17.13 -9.93 5.28
N GLY A 129 -17.18 -10.29 4.00
CA GLY A 129 -18.22 -9.86 3.07
C GLY A 129 -18.12 -8.38 2.66
N VAL A 130 -17.07 -7.69 3.09
CA VAL A 130 -16.83 -6.28 2.77
C VAL A 130 -15.96 -6.17 1.54
N LYS A 131 -16.48 -5.53 0.49
CA LYS A 131 -15.83 -5.30 -0.80
C LYS A 131 -15.57 -3.81 -0.99
N VAL A 132 -14.33 -3.46 -1.34
CA VAL A 132 -13.91 -2.07 -1.49
C VAL A 132 -13.39 -1.82 -2.91
N THR A 133 -13.95 -0.80 -3.54
CA THR A 133 -13.55 -0.32 -4.87
C THR A 133 -13.27 1.20 -4.82
N GLY A 134 -13.17 1.85 -5.98
CA GLY A 134 -12.94 3.28 -6.07
C GLY A 134 -13.29 3.88 -7.44
N PRO A 135 -12.90 5.14 -7.70
CA PRO A 135 -13.09 5.79 -8.99
C PRO A 135 -12.31 5.10 -10.11
N LYS A 136 -12.87 5.01 -11.31
CA LYS A 136 -12.19 4.42 -12.49
C LYS A 136 -10.88 5.13 -12.82
N MET A 137 -10.82 6.45 -12.60
CA MET A 137 -9.62 7.28 -12.78
C MET A 137 -9.52 8.27 -11.61
N ILE A 138 -8.34 8.47 -11.12
CA ILE A 138 -8.01 9.43 -10.06
C ILE A 138 -6.93 10.36 -10.61
N SER A 139 -7.34 11.59 -10.92
CA SER A 139 -6.42 12.67 -11.29
C SER A 139 -5.75 13.27 -10.06
N LYS A 140 -4.82 14.21 -10.27
CA LYS A 140 -4.24 15.03 -9.19
C LYS A 140 -5.31 15.60 -8.26
N THR A 141 -6.35 16.24 -8.81
CA THR A 141 -7.46 16.79 -8.02
C THR A 141 -8.28 15.71 -7.32
N GLY A 142 -8.49 14.57 -7.99
CA GLY A 142 -9.16 13.40 -7.41
C GLY A 142 -8.42 12.86 -6.18
N MET A 143 -7.09 12.78 -6.24
CA MET A 143 -6.26 12.33 -5.11
C MET A 143 -6.28 13.33 -3.95
N PHE A 144 -6.38 14.63 -4.21
CA PHE A 144 -6.56 15.64 -3.16
C PHE A 144 -7.87 15.49 -2.39
N ASN A 145 -8.91 14.95 -3.03
CA ASN A 145 -10.19 14.72 -2.36
C ASN A 145 -10.07 13.64 -1.29
N TYR A 146 -9.41 12.53 -1.61
CA TYR A 146 -9.25 11.40 -0.67
C TYR A 146 -8.20 10.40 -1.16
N CYS A 147 -7.64 9.62 -0.23
CA CYS A 147 -6.86 8.43 -0.53
C CYS A 147 -7.80 7.29 -1.00
N TRP A 148 -8.00 7.17 -2.29
CA TRP A 148 -8.89 6.16 -2.86
C TRP A 148 -8.30 4.75 -2.85
N PRO A 149 -7.04 4.53 -3.29
CA PRO A 149 -6.42 3.21 -3.30
C PRO A 149 -6.12 2.70 -1.88
N GLY A 150 -6.26 1.39 -1.68
CA GLY A 150 -5.61 0.71 -0.56
C GLY A 150 -4.13 0.46 -0.90
N CYS A 151 -3.23 0.57 0.06
CA CYS A 151 -1.78 0.42 -0.17
C CYS A 151 -1.46 -0.90 -0.90
N LEU A 152 -2.04 -2.01 -0.46
CA LEU A 152 -1.85 -3.36 -1.01
C LEU A 152 -2.32 -3.52 -2.47
N THR A 153 -3.07 -2.56 -3.01
CA THR A 153 -3.64 -2.64 -4.37
C THR A 153 -2.82 -1.91 -5.42
N VAL A 154 -1.91 -1.06 -4.99
CA VAL A 154 -1.21 -0.11 -5.86
C VAL A 154 -0.03 -0.74 -6.60
N MET A 155 0.14 -0.31 -7.85
CA MET A 155 1.34 -0.52 -8.66
C MET A 155 1.64 0.74 -9.48
N TYR A 156 2.93 1.11 -9.59
CA TYR A 156 3.35 2.19 -10.47
C TYR A 156 4.62 1.82 -11.27
N ASP A 157 4.83 2.52 -12.39
CA ASP A 157 5.98 2.39 -13.27
C ASP A 157 7.13 3.30 -12.78
N ALA A 158 8.18 2.70 -12.23
CA ALA A 158 9.34 3.42 -11.73
C ALA A 158 10.25 3.94 -12.86
N GLU A 159 10.19 3.39 -14.07
CA GLU A 159 10.92 3.95 -15.23
C GLU A 159 10.29 5.27 -15.69
N ALA A 160 8.95 5.36 -15.64
CA ALA A 160 8.25 6.59 -16.00
C ALA A 160 8.34 7.68 -14.91
N TYR A 161 8.46 7.28 -13.64
CA TYR A 161 8.35 8.21 -12.51
C TYR A 161 9.64 8.35 -11.69
N GLY A 162 10.45 7.33 -11.59
CA GLY A 162 11.56 7.18 -10.65
C GLY A 162 11.16 6.45 -9.38
N LEU A 163 12.14 6.09 -8.55
CA LEU A 163 11.89 5.53 -7.23
C LEU A 163 11.49 6.65 -6.26
N LEU A 164 10.25 6.61 -5.84
CA LEU A 164 9.71 7.57 -4.89
C LEU A 164 10.15 7.25 -3.46
N GLN A 165 10.29 8.29 -2.66
CA GLN A 165 10.45 8.16 -1.23
C GLN A 165 9.20 8.69 -0.52
N ILE A 166 8.76 7.98 0.50
CA ILE A 166 7.61 8.31 1.33
C ILE A 166 8.02 9.35 2.37
N GLU A 167 7.16 10.34 2.62
CA GLU A 167 7.40 11.28 3.72
C GLU A 167 7.41 10.57 5.07
N ASP A 168 8.35 10.95 5.95
CA ASP A 168 8.45 10.38 7.29
C ASP A 168 7.38 10.97 8.21
N ILE A 169 6.13 10.65 7.91
CA ILE A 169 4.98 10.93 8.76
C ILE A 169 4.42 9.62 9.31
N LYS A 170 4.03 9.63 10.56
CA LYS A 170 3.59 8.42 11.28
C LYS A 170 2.38 7.74 10.64
N LYS A 171 1.48 8.49 10.01
CA LYS A 171 0.22 8.04 9.39
C LYS A 171 0.02 8.72 8.05
N ASN A 172 -0.79 8.13 7.16
CA ASN A 172 -1.03 8.63 5.81
C ASN A 172 0.25 8.78 4.96
N ASN A 173 1.31 8.03 5.31
CA ASN A 173 2.56 8.07 4.53
C ASN A 173 2.39 7.50 3.12
N ASP A 174 1.56 6.49 2.94
CA ASP A 174 1.11 5.96 1.66
C ASP A 174 0.30 7.01 0.87
N TYR A 175 -0.61 7.70 1.54
CA TYR A 175 -1.38 8.78 0.91
C TYR A 175 -0.47 9.91 0.42
N ALA A 176 0.51 10.34 1.23
CA ALA A 176 1.50 11.34 0.81
C ALA A 176 2.24 10.90 -0.46
N MET A 177 2.58 9.61 -0.56
CA MET A 177 3.20 9.07 -1.76
C MET A 177 2.27 9.13 -2.98
N TRP A 178 1.00 8.73 -2.84
CA TRP A 178 0.04 8.79 -3.96
C TRP A 178 -0.23 10.22 -4.42
N LEU A 179 -0.22 11.18 -3.51
CA LEU A 179 -0.29 12.60 -3.88
C LEU A 179 0.90 13.02 -4.77
N LYS A 180 2.12 12.57 -4.44
CA LYS A 180 3.31 12.83 -5.28
C LYS A 180 3.17 12.21 -6.68
N VAL A 181 2.76 10.95 -6.75
CA VAL A 181 2.59 10.25 -8.05
C VAL A 181 1.53 10.93 -8.89
N CYS A 182 0.37 11.23 -8.32
CA CYS A 182 -0.72 11.89 -9.03
C CYS A 182 -0.45 13.33 -9.46
N ARG A 183 0.65 13.94 -9.02
CA ARG A 183 1.09 15.22 -9.58
C ARG A 183 1.62 15.09 -11.02
N LYS A 184 2.08 13.91 -11.40
CA LYS A 184 2.68 13.65 -12.72
C LYS A 184 1.83 12.74 -13.60
N MET A 185 1.06 11.81 -13.01
CA MET A 185 0.27 10.84 -13.75
C MET A 185 -1.03 10.50 -13.04
N ASP A 186 -2.06 10.18 -13.80
CA ASP A 186 -3.35 9.73 -13.26
C ASP A 186 -3.26 8.27 -12.81
N CYS A 187 -4.08 7.91 -11.80
CA CYS A 187 -4.19 6.55 -11.29
C CYS A 187 -5.46 5.88 -11.83
N TYR A 188 -5.35 4.68 -12.37
CA TYR A 188 -6.44 3.96 -13.02
C TYR A 188 -6.84 2.70 -12.24
N LEU A 189 -8.13 2.43 -12.17
CA LEU A 189 -8.68 1.26 -11.52
C LEU A 189 -8.76 0.08 -12.49
N LEU A 190 -8.06 -1.00 -12.17
CA LEU A 190 -8.41 -2.33 -12.65
C LEU A 190 -9.55 -2.85 -11.77
N ASP A 191 -10.78 -2.89 -12.32
CA ASP A 191 -12.00 -3.19 -11.58
C ASP A 191 -12.16 -4.69 -11.27
N GLU A 192 -11.12 -5.28 -10.68
CA GLU A 192 -11.08 -6.66 -10.22
C GLU A 192 -10.63 -6.74 -8.76
N TYR A 193 -11.19 -7.72 -7.99
CA TYR A 193 -10.81 -7.99 -6.60
C TYR A 193 -9.61 -8.92 -6.58
N LEU A 194 -8.42 -8.36 -6.43
CA LEU A 194 -7.14 -9.07 -6.54
C LEU A 194 -6.29 -9.01 -5.26
N ALA A 195 -6.84 -8.44 -4.19
CA ALA A 195 -6.16 -8.32 -2.89
C ALA A 195 -7.14 -8.53 -1.73
N GLU A 196 -6.62 -8.97 -0.59
CA GLU A 196 -7.36 -9.19 0.64
C GLU A 196 -6.72 -8.41 1.78
N TYR A 197 -7.48 -7.46 2.35
CA TYR A 197 -7.06 -6.57 3.42
C TYR A 197 -7.46 -7.13 4.78
N ARG A 198 -6.49 -7.33 5.68
CA ARG A 198 -6.76 -7.90 7.00
C ARG A 198 -7.24 -6.86 8.00
N ARG A 199 -8.38 -7.16 8.64
CA ARG A 199 -9.01 -6.35 9.68
C ARG A 199 -8.92 -7.00 11.05
N GLY A 200 -9.02 -6.18 12.11
CA GLY A 200 -9.19 -6.67 13.49
C GLY A 200 -7.91 -7.00 14.22
N ARG A 201 -6.75 -6.94 13.58
CA ARG A 201 -5.46 -7.19 14.22
C ARG A 201 -5.23 -6.27 15.42
N LYS A 202 -4.86 -6.83 16.59
CA LYS A 202 -4.41 -6.05 17.76
C LYS A 202 -3.21 -5.16 17.35
N GLY A 203 -3.31 -3.87 17.63
CA GLY A 203 -2.29 -2.88 17.21
C GLY A 203 -2.48 -2.32 15.80
N SER A 204 -3.52 -2.73 15.08
CA SER A 204 -3.88 -2.14 13.79
C SER A 204 -4.18 -0.65 13.92
N ILE A 205 -3.70 0.11 12.92
CA ILE A 205 -3.87 1.56 12.83
C ILE A 205 -5.34 1.96 12.64
N SER A 206 -6.18 1.04 12.19
CA SER A 206 -7.58 1.30 11.82
C SER A 206 -8.56 1.47 12.99
N THR A 207 -8.12 1.29 14.25
CA THR A 207 -8.97 1.30 15.45
C THR A 207 -8.95 2.60 16.24
N HIS A 208 -8.55 3.72 15.65
CA HIS A 208 -8.37 4.98 16.40
C HIS A 208 -9.60 5.91 16.38
N SER A 209 -9.64 6.82 17.38
CA SER A 209 -10.72 7.81 17.53
C SER A 209 -10.76 8.82 16.38
N TYR A 210 -11.94 9.40 16.10
CA TYR A 210 -12.14 10.42 15.07
C TYR A 210 -11.20 11.64 15.23
N TRP A 211 -10.88 12.05 16.46
CA TRP A 211 -9.95 13.15 16.73
C TRP A 211 -8.54 12.89 16.21
N LYS A 212 -8.03 11.66 16.39
CA LYS A 212 -6.74 11.25 15.83
C LYS A 212 -6.74 11.23 14.31
N LEU A 213 -7.86 10.83 13.71
CA LEU A 213 -8.00 10.83 12.24
C LEU A 213 -7.89 12.27 11.70
N ILE A 214 -8.56 13.23 12.34
CA ILE A 214 -8.47 14.65 11.97
C ILE A 214 -7.02 15.16 12.09
N GLU A 215 -6.35 14.88 13.21
CA GLU A 215 -4.96 15.25 13.43
C GLU A 215 -4.03 14.70 12.35
N TRP A 216 -4.21 13.43 11.95
CA TRP A 216 -3.38 12.81 10.94
C TRP A 216 -3.60 13.36 9.53
N HIS A 217 -4.83 13.71 9.18
CA HIS A 217 -5.10 14.41 7.92
C HIS A 217 -4.52 15.83 7.94
N TYR A 218 -4.63 16.55 9.05
CA TYR A 218 -4.01 17.86 9.17
C TYR A 218 -2.49 17.80 8.99
N LYS A 219 -1.82 16.86 9.69
CA LYS A 219 -0.36 16.66 9.55
C LYS A 219 0.07 16.27 8.14
N LEU A 220 -0.72 15.47 7.44
CA LEU A 220 -0.46 15.18 6.04
C LEU A 220 -0.35 16.47 5.21
N TRP A 221 -1.31 17.38 5.35
CA TRP A 221 -1.36 18.60 4.55
C TRP A 221 -0.37 19.66 5.01
N HIS A 222 -0.20 19.78 6.32
CA HIS A 222 0.69 20.78 6.91
C HIS A 222 2.16 20.36 6.86
N ASP A 223 2.46 19.17 7.36
CA ASP A 223 3.85 18.72 7.55
C ASP A 223 4.43 18.08 6.29
N ALA A 224 3.69 17.14 5.63
CA ALA A 224 4.20 16.45 4.45
C ALA A 224 4.02 17.24 3.14
N GLU A 225 2.87 17.92 2.99
CA GLU A 225 2.57 18.70 1.79
C GLU A 225 3.02 20.17 1.88
N GLY A 226 3.49 20.63 3.05
CA GLY A 226 4.02 21.98 3.28
C GLY A 226 2.98 23.09 3.14
N MET A 227 1.69 22.78 3.35
CA MET A 227 0.62 23.77 3.18
C MET A 227 0.46 24.67 4.40
N GLY A 228 0.11 25.94 4.18
CA GLY A 228 -0.27 26.84 5.27
C GLY A 228 -1.50 26.36 6.04
N VAL A 229 -1.66 26.82 7.28
CA VAL A 229 -2.69 26.39 8.24
C VAL A 229 -4.10 26.34 7.64
N ILE A 230 -4.54 27.41 6.94
CA ILE A 230 -5.89 27.49 6.35
C ILE A 230 -6.10 26.40 5.28
N HIS A 231 -5.15 26.24 4.37
CA HIS A 231 -5.26 25.23 3.30
C HIS A 231 -5.20 23.81 3.87
N SER A 232 -4.42 23.58 4.92
CA SER A 232 -4.35 22.28 5.61
C SER A 232 -5.70 21.91 6.23
N TRP A 233 -6.38 22.85 6.86
CA TRP A 233 -7.73 22.65 7.40
C TRP A 233 -8.78 22.41 6.32
N ILE A 234 -8.76 23.19 5.22
CA ILE A 234 -9.66 22.99 4.08
C ILE A 234 -9.52 21.57 3.52
N ASN A 235 -8.29 21.12 3.29
CA ASN A 235 -8.04 19.78 2.77
C ASN A 235 -8.37 18.68 3.78
N THR A 236 -8.14 18.91 5.07
CA THR A 236 -8.56 17.98 6.13
C THR A 236 -10.08 17.78 6.12
N VAL A 237 -10.85 18.85 6.11
CA VAL A 237 -12.33 18.77 6.04
C VAL A 237 -12.76 18.08 4.74
N ARG A 238 -12.14 18.42 3.60
CA ARG A 238 -12.38 17.75 2.32
C ARG A 238 -12.17 16.24 2.43
N ASN A 239 -11.07 15.79 3.00
CA ASN A 239 -10.79 14.37 3.16
C ASN A 239 -11.83 13.66 4.05
N LEU A 240 -12.31 14.30 5.12
CA LEU A 240 -13.35 13.73 5.97
C LEU A 240 -14.67 13.55 5.20
N VAL A 241 -15.08 14.56 4.43
CA VAL A 241 -16.30 14.51 3.60
C VAL A 241 -16.19 13.40 2.54
N PHE A 242 -15.08 13.38 1.81
CA PHE A 242 -14.89 12.35 0.78
C PHE A 242 -14.64 10.95 1.35
N GLY A 243 -14.14 10.84 2.58
CA GLY A 243 -14.06 9.58 3.31
C GLY A 243 -15.45 8.99 3.60
N LEU A 244 -16.41 9.83 4.01
CA LEU A 244 -17.81 9.42 4.17
C LEU A 244 -18.43 9.04 2.81
N TYR A 245 -18.16 9.80 1.76
CA TYR A 245 -18.60 9.50 0.41
C TYR A 245 -18.04 8.14 -0.07
N LYS A 246 -16.73 7.87 0.11
CA LYS A 246 -16.12 6.57 -0.21
C LYS A 246 -16.85 5.44 0.51
N LYS A 247 -17.08 5.57 1.82
CA LYS A 247 -17.78 4.57 2.62
C LYS A 247 -19.17 4.26 2.10
N LYS A 248 -19.91 5.27 1.63
CA LYS A 248 -21.28 5.11 1.08
C LYS A 248 -21.29 4.55 -0.34
N ARG A 249 -20.34 4.98 -1.19
CA ARG A 249 -20.37 4.73 -2.64
C ARG A 249 -19.54 3.53 -3.07
N TYR A 250 -18.41 3.27 -2.40
CA TYR A 250 -17.38 2.34 -2.85
C TYR A 250 -17.10 1.20 -1.87
N VAL A 251 -17.78 1.15 -0.72
CA VAL A 251 -17.71 0.03 0.22
C VAL A 251 -19.04 -0.68 0.23
N LYS A 252 -19.06 -1.94 -0.23
CA LYS A 252 -20.24 -2.83 -0.24
C LYS A 252 -20.10 -3.85 0.90
N ARG A 253 -21.21 -4.13 1.55
CA ARG A 253 -21.33 -5.10 2.65
C ARG A 253 -22.44 -6.09 2.33
#